data_d89def2f97824d23a434012d3107ea35
#
_entry.id   d89def2f97824d23a434012d3107ea35
#
_cell.length_a   1.000
_cell.length_b   1.000
_cell.length_c   1.000
_cell.angle_alpha   90.00
_cell.angle_beta   90.00
_cell.angle_gamma   90.00
#
_symmetry.space_group_name_H-M   'P 1'
#
loop_
_entity.id
_entity.type
_entity.pdbx_description
1 polymer ?
#
loop_
_entity_poly.entity_id
_entity_poly.type
_entity_poly.pdbx_seq_one_letter_code
_entity_poly.pdbx_strand_id
1 'polypeptide(L)'
;AKPLTALIATKRGATAALQKISGLAVAQLPAGDETLWVAALGQGTGLAVENHRILLTVQSGAAKRLAKVFIVQAPLGQAESVVALAKANAVIEPPSRLANGGPGLWPPLATRGVVGKPHGAFAIDTIRLPFDNPWNALLFTAGHDFLPDGSALVCTVHGDVWRLTGIDSSLKKVTWHRFATGLFQPLGLKVVGGNAYVIGRDQITRLHDLNGDGEADFYECFNNDLLSAGGGHAYATSLETDSHGNFYFTKCSEGTAHGGSLIRISADGGKLDVFATGFRNPNGLGIGPGDVITVGDQQGGWVPETRVDVMRRGGFYGFMPMHHRATKPETYDPPFAFVPRVLDNSAGGQVWVPPGQWGALGGRMIHLSYGRCTALVALQDEAHPGQGAMRQLPGRYLSGAMRGRFNPHDGHLYVSGMRGWQTAAVHDGCFQRLRFVSGALRQPIRYATRTGELELSFDVKLDRELAEDPQSYSLEQWNYLWSSQYGSKDWSIRNPGKNGRDPVVIRTATLQPNGKTVVLGVPGLAKAMQFQLKYDMDDIGGELVRGTMAGTINEL
;
A
#
# COMPACT_ATOMS: atom_id res chain seq x y z
N ALA A 1 54.62 -0.50 -2.83
CA ALA A 1 53.21 -0.84 -3.15
C ALA A 1 52.64 0.25 -4.05
N LYS A 2 51.79 -0.10 -5.00
CA LYS A 2 51.12 0.90 -5.86
C LYS A 2 50.14 1.75 -5.02
N PRO A 3 50.00 3.07 -5.29
CA PRO A 3 48.99 3.87 -4.62
C PRO A 3 47.60 3.38 -4.98
N LEU A 4 46.66 3.50 -4.03
CA LEU A 4 45.25 3.29 -4.27
C LEU A 4 44.71 4.49 -5.04
N THR A 5 43.93 4.25 -6.10
CA THR A 5 43.37 5.32 -6.93
C THR A 5 41.85 5.16 -7.00
N ALA A 6 41.11 6.23 -6.74
CA ALA A 6 39.65 6.26 -6.85
C ALA A 6 39.21 7.40 -7.78
N LEU A 7 38.24 7.10 -8.65
CA LEU A 7 37.62 8.11 -9.52
C LEU A 7 36.68 9.00 -8.70
N ILE A 8 36.92 10.30 -8.73
CA ILE A 8 36.07 11.29 -8.02
C ILE A 8 35.09 11.96 -8.96
N ALA A 9 35.55 12.36 -10.16
CA ALA A 9 34.70 13.01 -11.14
C ALA A 9 35.15 12.71 -12.57
N THR A 10 34.20 12.68 -13.48
CA THR A 10 34.47 12.53 -14.93
C THR A 10 33.38 13.22 -15.76
N LYS A 11 33.80 13.83 -16.90
CA LYS A 11 32.88 14.37 -17.90
C LYS A 11 33.50 14.26 -19.27
N ARG A 12 32.86 13.49 -20.18
CA ARG A 12 33.30 13.37 -21.57
C ARG A 12 33.28 14.74 -22.26
N GLY A 13 34.30 15.05 -23.06
CA GLY A 13 34.43 16.30 -23.82
C GLY A 13 34.91 17.49 -22.98
N ALA A 14 35.14 17.33 -21.69
CA ALA A 14 35.76 18.36 -20.85
C ALA A 14 37.23 17.97 -20.55
N THR A 15 38.07 18.98 -20.33
CA THR A 15 39.46 18.78 -19.92
C THR A 15 39.58 19.15 -18.45
N ALA A 16 39.96 18.19 -17.62
CA ALA A 16 40.24 18.42 -16.23
C ALA A 16 41.63 19.07 -16.07
N ALA A 17 41.76 19.99 -15.12
CA ALA A 17 43.04 20.64 -14.82
C ALA A 17 43.34 20.55 -13.31
N LEU A 18 44.63 20.48 -12.97
CA LEU A 18 45.12 20.44 -11.59
C LEU A 18 46.01 21.64 -11.36
N GLN A 19 45.81 22.32 -10.23
CA GLN A 19 46.62 23.42 -9.79
C GLN A 19 46.96 23.32 -8.31
N LYS A 20 47.98 24.01 -7.87
CA LYS A 20 48.36 24.04 -6.45
C LYS A 20 48.22 25.46 -5.93
N ILE A 21 47.34 25.64 -4.94
CA ILE A 21 47.05 26.95 -4.33
C ILE A 21 47.32 26.85 -2.83
N SER A 22 48.19 27.75 -2.33
CA SER A 22 48.53 27.80 -0.91
C SER A 22 48.91 26.44 -0.31
N GLY A 23 49.63 25.61 -1.11
CA GLY A 23 50.08 24.28 -0.71
C GLY A 23 49.07 23.13 -0.91
N LEU A 24 47.82 23.40 -1.22
CA LEU A 24 46.78 22.40 -1.47
C LEU A 24 46.58 22.18 -2.97
N ALA A 25 46.51 20.93 -3.38
CA ALA A 25 46.11 20.54 -4.74
C ALA A 25 44.60 20.69 -4.93
N VAL A 26 44.21 21.40 -5.98
CA VAL A 26 42.81 21.57 -6.39
C VAL A 26 42.67 21.21 -7.84
N ALA A 27 41.75 20.30 -8.14
CA ALA A 27 41.41 19.95 -9.50
C ALA A 27 40.11 20.64 -9.91
N GLN A 28 40.00 20.95 -11.20
CA GLN A 28 38.81 21.54 -11.80
C GLN A 28 38.35 20.71 -13.01
N LEU A 29 37.02 20.67 -13.21
CA LEU A 29 36.41 20.03 -14.36
C LEU A 29 35.23 20.88 -14.86
N PRO A 30 35.33 21.51 -16.05
CA PRO A 30 34.25 22.34 -16.59
C PRO A 30 32.95 21.56 -16.75
N ALA A 31 31.82 22.13 -16.33
CA ALA A 31 30.50 21.53 -16.31
C ALA A 31 29.39 22.48 -16.78
N GLY A 32 29.41 22.87 -18.06
CA GLY A 32 28.54 23.92 -18.61
C GLY A 32 29.06 25.31 -18.21
N ASP A 33 28.19 26.15 -17.68
CA ASP A 33 28.50 27.50 -17.23
C ASP A 33 29.24 27.53 -15.87
N GLU A 34 29.34 26.38 -15.21
CA GLU A 34 30.00 26.21 -13.93
C GLU A 34 31.20 25.26 -14.03
N THR A 35 31.96 25.19 -12.97
CA THR A 35 33.10 24.29 -12.84
C THR A 35 32.96 23.45 -11.59
N LEU A 36 33.18 22.14 -11.72
CA LEU A 36 33.32 21.24 -10.59
C LEU A 36 34.76 21.37 -10.06
N TRP A 37 34.87 21.79 -8.81
CA TRP A 37 36.13 21.93 -8.09
C TRP A 37 36.29 20.78 -7.11
N VAL A 38 37.49 20.18 -7.05
CA VAL A 38 37.81 19.09 -6.13
C VAL A 38 39.08 19.43 -5.38
N ALA A 39 39.01 19.37 -4.05
CA ALA A 39 40.16 19.42 -3.17
C ALA A 39 40.19 18.18 -2.27
N ALA A 40 41.38 17.74 -1.86
CA ALA A 40 41.53 16.58 -0.98
C ALA A 40 42.52 16.88 0.14
N LEU A 41 42.16 16.47 1.35
CA LEU A 41 42.97 16.56 2.56
C LEU A 41 43.20 15.16 3.13
N GLY A 42 44.35 14.93 3.71
CA GLY A 42 44.73 13.67 4.36
C GLY A 42 46.19 13.33 4.18
N GLN A 43 46.75 12.60 5.13
CA GLN A 43 48.15 12.17 5.05
C GLN A 43 48.36 11.18 3.90
N GLY A 44 49.25 11.51 2.98
CA GLY A 44 49.54 10.71 1.80
C GLY A 44 48.43 10.67 0.77
N THR A 45 47.50 11.64 0.82
CA THR A 45 46.48 11.84 -0.20
C THR A 45 46.92 12.89 -1.21
N GLY A 46 46.49 12.73 -2.46
CA GLY A 46 46.71 13.67 -3.54
C GLY A 46 45.61 13.59 -4.58
N LEU A 47 45.58 14.54 -5.48
CA LEU A 47 44.73 14.52 -6.67
C LEU A 47 45.60 14.29 -7.90
N ALA A 48 45.11 13.54 -8.84
CA ALA A 48 45.65 13.38 -10.18
C ALA A 48 44.58 13.71 -11.21
N VAL A 49 44.98 14.14 -12.37
CA VAL A 49 44.10 14.43 -13.49
C VAL A 49 44.55 13.59 -14.69
N GLU A 50 43.62 12.86 -15.27
CA GLU A 50 43.84 12.07 -16.48
C GLU A 50 42.76 12.44 -17.51
N ASN A 51 43.13 13.26 -18.49
CA ASN A 51 42.20 13.80 -19.51
C ASN A 51 40.95 14.47 -18.89
N HIS A 52 39.81 13.76 -18.93
CA HIS A 52 38.52 14.21 -18.43
C HIS A 52 38.15 13.64 -17.05
N ARG A 53 39.16 13.11 -16.31
CA ARG A 53 38.97 12.44 -15.02
C ARG A 53 39.76 13.13 -13.93
N ILE A 54 39.13 13.26 -12.75
CA ILE A 54 39.79 13.65 -11.52
C ILE A 54 39.86 12.42 -10.62
N LEU A 55 41.07 12.08 -10.20
CA LEU A 55 41.36 10.89 -9.41
C LEU A 55 41.89 11.31 -8.05
N LEU A 56 41.42 10.65 -6.99
CA LEU A 56 42.03 10.68 -5.67
C LEU A 56 43.13 9.60 -5.64
N THR A 57 44.33 9.99 -5.23
CA THR A 57 45.43 9.05 -5.01
C THR A 57 45.74 8.96 -3.52
N VAL A 58 45.89 7.77 -2.99
CA VAL A 58 46.29 7.51 -1.61
C VAL A 58 47.52 6.62 -1.61
N GLN A 59 48.60 7.11 -1.02
CA GLN A 59 49.86 6.34 -0.90
C GLN A 59 49.60 5.09 -0.05
N SER A 60 50.11 3.96 -0.48
CA SER A 60 50.06 2.72 0.29
C SER A 60 50.91 2.83 1.57
N GLY A 61 50.46 2.17 2.63
CA GLY A 61 51.15 2.13 3.93
C GLY A 61 50.51 1.11 4.87
N ALA A 62 51.20 0.76 5.95
CA ALA A 62 50.67 -0.19 6.95
C ALA A 62 49.58 0.39 7.84
N ALA A 63 49.54 1.71 8.01
CA ALA A 63 48.53 2.40 8.83
C ALA A 63 47.29 2.76 8.03
N LYS A 64 46.12 2.68 8.67
CA LYS A 64 44.86 3.23 8.14
C LYS A 64 45.03 4.74 7.87
N ARG A 65 44.61 5.17 6.69
CA ARG A 65 44.63 6.58 6.29
C ARG A 65 43.22 7.07 6.04
N LEU A 66 42.97 8.31 6.44
CA LEU A 66 41.71 8.99 6.18
C LEU A 66 41.97 10.10 5.17
N ALA A 67 41.05 10.24 4.23
CA ALA A 67 41.02 11.31 3.26
C ALA A 67 39.68 12.05 3.35
N LYS A 68 39.71 13.38 3.28
CA LYS A 68 38.50 14.20 3.14
C LYS A 68 38.56 14.87 1.78
N VAL A 69 37.51 14.64 0.98
CA VAL A 69 37.39 15.20 -0.36
C VAL A 69 36.29 16.26 -0.34
N PHE A 70 36.60 17.42 -0.86
CA PHE A 70 35.65 18.52 -1.09
C PHE A 70 35.31 18.51 -2.58
N ILE A 71 34.02 18.50 -2.88
CA ILE A 71 33.47 18.61 -4.23
C ILE A 71 32.56 19.85 -4.20
N VAL A 72 32.93 20.87 -4.96
CA VAL A 72 32.23 22.16 -4.95
C VAL A 72 31.89 22.53 -6.38
N GLN A 73 30.66 22.89 -6.64
CA GLN A 73 30.22 23.46 -7.91
C GLN A 73 30.21 25.00 -7.77
N ALA A 74 30.98 25.67 -8.59
CA ALA A 74 31.13 27.13 -8.54
C ALA A 74 31.62 27.67 -9.90
N PRO A 75 31.46 28.96 -10.19
CA PRO A 75 32.01 29.57 -11.39
C PRO A 75 33.51 29.37 -11.56
N LEU A 76 33.99 29.48 -12.77
CA LEU A 76 35.42 29.49 -13.06
C LEU A 76 36.12 30.63 -12.30
N GLY A 77 37.31 30.35 -11.77
CA GLY A 77 38.11 31.34 -10.99
C GLY A 77 37.91 31.26 -9.48
N GLN A 78 37.10 30.37 -8.94
CA GLN A 78 36.83 30.23 -7.50
C GLN A 78 37.82 29.29 -6.76
N ALA A 79 38.96 28.97 -7.34
CA ALA A 79 39.91 28.02 -6.76
C ALA A 79 40.40 28.42 -5.36
N GLU A 80 40.65 29.71 -5.11
CA GLU A 80 41.07 30.21 -3.80
C GLU A 80 39.97 30.06 -2.74
N SER A 81 38.69 30.33 -3.11
CA SER A 81 37.54 30.14 -2.25
C SER A 81 37.36 28.67 -1.86
N VAL A 82 37.57 27.75 -2.81
CA VAL A 82 37.53 26.31 -2.55
C VAL A 82 38.65 25.88 -1.60
N VAL A 83 39.85 26.40 -1.77
CA VAL A 83 40.98 26.15 -0.86
C VAL A 83 40.70 26.69 0.53
N ALA A 84 40.16 27.92 0.63
CA ALA A 84 39.76 28.51 1.91
C ALA A 84 38.71 27.67 2.63
N LEU A 85 37.69 27.22 1.90
CA LEU A 85 36.65 26.30 2.41
C LEU A 85 37.25 24.98 2.91
N ALA A 86 38.14 24.36 2.13
CA ALA A 86 38.79 23.12 2.51
C ALA A 86 39.66 23.27 3.77
N LYS A 87 40.39 24.37 3.88
CA LYS A 87 41.22 24.68 5.07
C LYS A 87 40.39 24.97 6.30
N ALA A 88 39.30 25.75 6.16
CA ALA A 88 38.39 26.04 7.27
C ALA A 88 37.72 24.77 7.82
N ASN A 89 37.58 23.74 6.99
CA ASN A 89 36.97 22.45 7.34
C ASN A 89 38.01 21.31 7.34
N ALA A 90 39.25 21.57 7.73
CA ALA A 90 40.37 20.65 7.62
C ALA A 90 40.27 19.41 8.56
N VAL A 91 39.42 19.45 9.58
CA VAL A 91 39.25 18.32 10.49
C VAL A 91 38.69 17.10 9.71
N ILE A 92 39.43 16.01 9.76
CA ILE A 92 39.02 14.73 9.15
C ILE A 92 38.48 13.86 10.24
N GLU A 93 37.15 13.70 10.27
CA GLU A 93 36.50 12.80 11.20
C GLU A 93 36.55 11.37 10.67
N PRO A 94 36.83 10.36 11.52
CA PRO A 94 36.81 8.98 11.08
C PRO A 94 35.40 8.56 10.67
N PRO A 95 35.21 7.91 9.50
CA PRO A 95 33.89 7.45 9.05
C PRO A 95 33.18 6.54 10.07
N SER A 96 33.92 5.87 10.96
CA SER A 96 33.37 5.06 12.05
C SER A 96 32.50 5.87 13.03
N ARG A 97 32.68 7.20 13.13
CA ARG A 97 31.75 8.05 13.92
C ARG A 97 30.39 8.18 13.26
N LEU A 98 30.33 8.16 11.92
CA LEU A 98 29.10 8.22 11.15
C LEU A 98 28.36 6.87 11.15
N ALA A 99 29.09 5.78 11.40
CA ALA A 99 28.51 4.42 11.45
C ALA A 99 27.64 4.16 12.69
N ASN A 100 27.61 5.09 13.65
CA ASN A 100 26.81 4.97 14.88
C ASN A 100 25.57 5.89 14.88
N GLY A 101 25.26 6.51 13.76
CA GLY A 101 24.19 7.50 13.66
C GLY A 101 24.62 8.92 14.02
N GLY A 102 23.84 9.88 13.59
CA GLY A 102 23.94 11.29 13.94
C GLY A 102 22.95 11.68 15.05
N PRO A 103 22.98 12.93 15.55
CA PRO A 103 21.93 13.41 16.46
C PRO A 103 20.62 13.61 15.70
N GLY A 104 19.50 13.36 16.38
CA GLY A 104 18.17 13.61 15.82
C GLY A 104 17.98 15.04 15.33
N LEU A 105 17.30 15.18 14.21
CA LEU A 105 17.14 16.46 13.50
C LEU A 105 15.75 17.08 13.69
N TRP A 106 14.75 16.25 14.02
CA TRP A 106 13.35 16.66 14.02
C TRP A 106 12.70 16.54 15.40
N PRO A 107 12.43 17.67 16.10
CA PRO A 107 11.70 17.59 17.36
C PRO A 107 10.31 17.00 17.17
N PRO A 108 9.83 16.18 18.13
CA PRO A 108 8.53 15.54 18.03
C PRO A 108 7.38 16.56 18.11
N LEU A 109 6.30 16.29 17.39
CA LEU A 109 5.07 17.08 17.37
C LEU A 109 3.98 16.37 18.18
N ALA A 110 3.17 17.12 18.91
CA ALA A 110 2.05 16.58 19.65
C ALA A 110 0.72 16.93 18.97
N THR A 111 -0.16 15.94 18.86
CA THR A 111 -1.54 16.14 18.42
C THR A 111 -2.52 15.54 19.43
N ARG A 112 -3.80 15.86 19.27
CA ARG A 112 -4.89 15.29 20.06
C ARG A 112 -5.87 14.61 19.11
N GLY A 113 -6.10 13.30 19.32
CA GLY A 113 -7.11 12.56 18.55
C GLY A 113 -8.54 12.79 19.04
N VAL A 114 -9.47 12.17 18.37
CA VAL A 114 -10.91 12.18 18.70
C VAL A 114 -11.37 10.73 18.78
N VAL A 115 -11.89 10.34 19.93
CA VAL A 115 -12.53 9.03 20.12
C VAL A 115 -13.94 9.11 19.56
N GLY A 116 -14.22 8.27 18.56
CA GLY A 116 -15.51 8.23 17.87
C GLY A 116 -16.61 7.61 18.71
N LYS A 117 -17.84 8.08 18.49
CA LYS A 117 -19.04 7.46 19.09
C LYS A 117 -19.38 6.18 18.33
N PRO A 118 -19.92 5.16 19.03
CA PRO A 118 -20.41 3.95 18.37
C PRO A 118 -21.51 4.25 17.35
N HIS A 119 -21.43 3.57 16.22
CA HIS A 119 -22.48 3.46 15.23
C HIS A 119 -22.70 1.96 14.93
N GLY A 120 -23.76 1.39 15.47
CA GLY A 120 -23.91 -0.06 15.58
C GLY A 120 -22.77 -0.69 16.39
N ALA A 121 -22.22 -1.78 15.89
CA ALA A 121 -21.12 -2.51 16.56
C ALA A 121 -19.73 -1.85 16.42
N PHE A 122 -19.61 -0.72 15.71
CA PHE A 122 -18.31 -0.11 15.38
C PHE A 122 -18.22 1.36 15.79
N ALA A 123 -16.98 1.82 16.01
CA ALA A 123 -16.65 3.23 16.19
C ALA A 123 -15.35 3.55 15.45
N ILE A 124 -15.28 4.71 14.80
CA ILE A 124 -14.08 5.20 14.11
C ILE A 124 -13.48 6.35 14.92
N ASP A 125 -12.27 6.12 15.44
CA ASP A 125 -11.51 7.16 16.10
C ASP A 125 -10.59 7.85 15.08
N THR A 126 -10.32 9.13 15.29
CA THR A 126 -9.44 9.93 14.44
C THR A 126 -8.16 10.27 15.18
N ILE A 127 -7.02 9.83 14.67
CA ILE A 127 -5.70 10.24 15.12
C ILE A 127 -5.29 11.41 14.24
N ARG A 128 -5.32 12.63 14.80
CA ARG A 128 -5.05 13.83 14.00
C ARG A 128 -3.61 13.85 13.51
N LEU A 129 -3.43 14.06 12.21
CA LEU A 129 -2.14 14.26 11.59
C LEU A 129 -1.63 15.68 11.88
N PRO A 130 -0.32 15.90 12.04
CA PRO A 130 0.27 17.22 12.23
C PRO A 130 0.39 17.97 10.89
N PHE A 131 -0.75 18.33 10.28
CA PHE A 131 -0.76 19.09 9.02
C PHE A 131 -0.08 20.44 9.14
N ASP A 132 -0.21 21.08 10.30
CA ASP A 132 0.55 22.28 10.66
C ASP A 132 1.86 21.84 11.33
N ASN A 133 2.92 21.78 10.52
CA ASN A 133 4.25 21.37 10.98
C ASN A 133 5.34 22.31 10.44
N PRO A 134 6.46 22.52 11.18
CA PRO A 134 7.47 23.52 10.86
C PRO A 134 8.26 23.22 9.58
N TRP A 135 8.13 22.02 9.02
CA TRP A 135 8.86 21.61 7.81
C TRP A 135 8.01 21.68 6.54
N ASN A 136 6.75 22.13 6.65
CA ASN A 136 5.78 22.08 5.55
C ASN A 136 5.66 20.68 4.91
N ALA A 137 5.88 19.63 5.71
CA ALA A 137 5.76 18.25 5.26
C ALA A 137 4.30 17.92 4.90
N LEU A 138 4.10 17.38 3.72
CA LEU A 138 2.77 17.03 3.21
C LEU A 138 2.36 15.65 3.74
N LEU A 139 1.23 15.58 4.44
CA LEU A 139 0.78 14.37 5.12
C LEU A 139 -0.31 13.61 4.32
N PHE A 140 0.04 13.24 3.10
CA PHE A 140 -0.71 12.27 2.29
C PHE A 140 -0.28 10.86 2.70
N THR A 141 -0.90 10.34 3.76
CA THR A 141 -0.52 9.05 4.37
C THR A 141 -0.81 7.87 3.45
N ALA A 142 0.07 6.88 3.46
CA ALA A 142 -0.02 5.69 2.62
C ALA A 142 0.11 4.41 3.47
N GLY A 143 1.26 3.71 3.42
CA GLY A 143 1.48 2.50 4.21
C GLY A 143 1.72 2.77 5.70
N HIS A 144 1.35 1.81 6.53
CA HIS A 144 1.69 1.82 7.95
C HIS A 144 1.86 0.40 8.49
N ASP A 145 2.60 0.27 9.59
CA ASP A 145 2.68 -0.96 10.38
C ASP A 145 3.09 -0.62 11.82
N PHE A 146 3.13 -1.61 12.70
CA PHE A 146 3.42 -1.44 14.12
C PHE A 146 4.78 -2.01 14.49
N LEU A 147 5.52 -1.26 15.29
CA LEU A 147 6.73 -1.75 15.95
C LEU A 147 6.38 -2.65 17.14
N PRO A 148 7.32 -3.49 17.60
CA PRO A 148 7.08 -4.39 18.74
C PRO A 148 6.67 -3.68 20.04
N ASP A 149 6.98 -2.40 20.20
CA ASP A 149 6.59 -1.57 21.36
C ASP A 149 5.16 -0.99 21.23
N GLY A 150 4.44 -1.32 20.15
CA GLY A 150 3.09 -0.82 19.86
C GLY A 150 3.04 0.55 19.22
N SER A 151 4.17 1.22 19.02
CA SER A 151 4.21 2.45 18.22
C SER A 151 3.95 2.15 16.74
N ALA A 152 3.32 3.09 16.02
CA ALA A 152 3.07 2.95 14.60
C ALA A 152 4.13 3.68 13.78
N LEU A 153 4.49 3.10 12.62
CA LEU A 153 5.18 3.80 11.55
C LEU A 153 4.21 4.05 10.40
N VAL A 154 4.17 5.27 9.91
CA VAL A 154 3.29 5.68 8.80
C VAL A 154 4.11 6.41 7.74
N CYS A 155 4.11 5.90 6.51
CA CYS A 155 4.76 6.60 5.40
C CYS A 155 3.79 7.56 4.69
N THR A 156 4.34 8.60 4.05
CA THR A 156 3.60 9.53 3.19
C THR A 156 4.11 9.43 1.76
N VAL A 157 3.25 9.63 0.77
CA VAL A 157 3.66 9.58 -0.65
C VAL A 157 4.73 10.63 -1.01
N HIS A 158 4.89 11.65 -0.17
CA HIS A 158 5.90 12.70 -0.36
C HIS A 158 7.28 12.36 0.20
N GLY A 159 7.46 11.14 0.73
CA GLY A 159 8.78 10.61 1.05
C GLY A 159 9.12 10.53 2.53
N ASP A 160 8.20 10.82 3.43
CA ASP A 160 8.44 10.75 4.86
C ASP A 160 7.96 9.43 5.46
N VAL A 161 8.59 9.04 6.57
CA VAL A 161 8.07 8.06 7.53
C VAL A 161 7.96 8.73 8.89
N TRP A 162 6.82 8.58 9.53
CA TRP A 162 6.52 9.14 10.84
C TRP A 162 6.32 8.03 11.86
N ARG A 163 6.96 8.14 13.02
CA ARG A 163 6.72 7.26 14.18
C ARG A 163 5.69 7.93 15.10
N LEU A 164 4.68 7.15 15.48
CA LEU A 164 3.60 7.59 16.36
C LEU A 164 3.67 6.83 17.66
N THR A 165 3.61 7.56 18.76
CA THR A 165 3.46 7.02 20.12
C THR A 165 2.28 7.66 20.83
N GLY A 166 1.81 7.04 21.95
CA GLY A 166 0.68 7.57 22.69
C GLY A 166 -0.68 7.33 22.03
N ILE A 167 -0.78 6.32 21.16
CA ILE A 167 -2.05 5.88 20.54
C ILE A 167 -2.88 5.00 21.48
N ASP A 168 -3.12 5.51 22.69
CA ASP A 168 -3.92 4.84 23.73
C ASP A 168 -5.44 4.93 23.47
N SER A 169 -6.24 4.42 24.43
CA SER A 169 -7.70 4.46 24.31
C SER A 169 -8.29 5.88 24.34
N SER A 170 -7.58 6.85 24.93
CA SER A 170 -8.06 8.23 25.09
C SER A 170 -7.65 9.17 23.96
N LEU A 171 -6.59 8.88 23.24
CA LEU A 171 -5.97 9.69 22.19
C LEU A 171 -5.71 11.16 22.61
N LYS A 172 -5.56 11.40 23.94
CA LYS A 172 -5.41 12.77 24.46
C LYS A 172 -4.07 13.41 24.09
N LYS A 173 -3.04 12.58 23.91
CA LYS A 173 -1.70 13.03 23.55
C LYS A 173 -1.04 11.99 22.64
N VAL A 174 -1.05 12.26 21.35
CA VAL A 174 -0.34 11.47 20.35
C VAL A 174 0.89 12.23 19.93
N THR A 175 2.04 11.58 19.95
CA THR A 175 3.31 12.18 19.56
C THR A 175 3.71 11.64 18.19
N TRP A 176 4.06 12.54 17.29
CA TRP A 176 4.55 12.28 15.95
C TRP A 176 6.01 12.66 15.87
N HIS A 177 6.87 11.72 15.55
CA HIS A 177 8.29 11.94 15.32
C HIS A 177 8.62 11.59 13.87
N ARG A 178 9.28 12.51 13.13
CA ARG A 178 9.68 12.26 11.75
C ARG A 178 10.82 11.28 11.74
N PHE A 179 10.55 10.01 11.47
CA PHE A 179 11.50 8.92 11.54
C PHE A 179 12.47 8.88 10.35
N ALA A 180 11.98 9.19 9.14
CA ALA A 180 12.77 9.21 7.91
C ALA A 180 12.16 10.18 6.89
N THR A 181 12.98 10.65 5.93
CA THR A 181 12.54 11.50 4.82
C THR A 181 13.35 11.21 3.55
N GLY A 182 12.93 11.77 2.41
CA GLY A 182 13.65 11.68 1.14
C GLY A 182 13.45 10.39 0.36
N LEU A 183 12.47 9.55 0.76
CA LEU A 183 12.09 8.36 0.01
C LEU A 183 11.31 8.73 -1.25
N PHE A 184 11.43 7.91 -2.31
CA PHE A 184 10.76 8.18 -3.58
C PHE A 184 9.35 7.59 -3.64
N GLN A 185 8.33 8.41 -3.35
CA GLN A 185 6.89 8.08 -3.43
C GLN A 185 6.52 6.75 -2.74
N PRO A 186 6.77 6.58 -1.45
CA PRO A 186 6.44 5.35 -0.73
C PRO A 186 4.94 5.17 -0.60
N LEU A 187 4.43 3.98 -1.00
CA LEU A 187 3.02 3.61 -0.93
C LEU A 187 2.78 2.30 -0.16
N GLY A 188 3.80 1.75 0.45
CA GLY A 188 3.71 0.60 1.33
C GLY A 188 4.83 0.60 2.37
N LEU A 189 4.51 0.13 3.57
CA LEU A 189 5.44 0.00 4.69
C LEU A 189 5.13 -1.30 5.42
N LYS A 190 6.16 -2.02 5.83
CA LYS A 190 6.09 -3.26 6.59
C LYS A 190 7.15 -3.28 7.68
N VAL A 191 6.79 -3.75 8.85
CA VAL A 191 7.73 -4.03 9.94
C VAL A 191 7.97 -5.53 10.00
N VAL A 192 9.24 -5.94 9.88
CA VAL A 192 9.64 -7.36 9.97
C VAL A 192 10.79 -7.47 10.95
N GLY A 193 10.62 -8.26 12.01
CA GLY A 193 11.63 -8.42 13.06
C GLY A 193 12.07 -7.11 13.72
N GLY A 194 11.16 -6.15 13.84
CA GLY A 194 11.42 -4.82 14.41
C GLY A 194 12.07 -3.82 13.44
N ASN A 195 12.37 -4.22 12.21
CA ASN A 195 12.94 -3.34 11.18
C ASN A 195 11.86 -2.82 10.24
N ALA A 196 11.98 -1.55 9.84
CA ALA A 196 11.08 -0.90 8.91
C ALA A 196 11.54 -1.09 7.46
N TYR A 197 10.65 -1.62 6.62
CA TYR A 197 10.82 -1.76 5.17
C TYR A 197 9.80 -0.89 4.46
N VAL A 198 10.25 -0.13 3.47
CA VAL A 198 9.40 0.80 2.73
C VAL A 198 9.57 0.54 1.24
N ILE A 199 8.46 0.28 0.53
CA ILE A 199 8.48 0.24 -0.93
C ILE A 199 8.30 1.63 -1.49
N GLY A 200 9.32 2.10 -2.16
CA GLY A 200 9.30 3.27 -3.02
C GLY A 200 8.92 2.90 -4.45
N ARG A 201 8.94 3.88 -5.33
CA ARG A 201 8.66 3.69 -6.75
C ARG A 201 9.74 2.84 -7.45
N ASP A 202 10.93 2.79 -6.89
CA ASP A 202 12.17 2.25 -7.46
C ASP A 202 12.76 1.08 -6.68
N GLN A 203 12.52 0.99 -5.38
CA GLN A 203 13.18 -0.01 -4.53
C GLN A 203 12.43 -0.28 -3.21
N ILE A 204 12.78 -1.39 -2.56
CA ILE A 204 12.51 -1.60 -1.14
C ILE A 204 13.71 -1.06 -0.36
N THR A 205 13.46 -0.10 0.51
CA THR A 205 14.45 0.47 1.43
C THR A 205 14.22 -0.07 2.84
N ARG A 206 15.25 -0.59 3.49
CA ARG A 206 15.24 -0.89 4.92
C ARG A 206 15.82 0.30 5.67
N LEU A 207 15.10 0.77 6.68
CA LEU A 207 15.48 1.92 7.48
C LEU A 207 16.08 1.46 8.81
N HIS A 208 17.24 2.02 9.16
CA HIS A 208 17.97 1.70 10.37
C HIS A 208 18.13 2.95 11.23
N ASP A 209 17.63 2.87 12.45
CA ASP A 209 17.94 3.78 13.56
C ASP A 209 19.13 3.15 14.33
N LEU A 210 20.35 3.66 14.09
CA LEU A 210 21.58 3.04 14.57
C LEU A 210 21.91 3.42 16.01
N ASN A 211 21.41 4.56 16.48
CA ASN A 211 21.71 5.12 17.80
C ASN A 211 20.50 5.05 18.76
N GLY A 212 19.31 4.70 18.26
CA GLY A 212 18.09 4.54 19.04
C GLY A 212 17.40 5.85 19.40
N ASP A 213 17.67 6.95 18.67
CA ASP A 213 17.07 8.26 18.93
C ASP A 213 15.68 8.45 18.31
N GLY A 214 15.24 7.50 17.50
CA GLY A 214 13.93 7.50 16.85
C GLY A 214 13.95 8.11 15.44
N GLU A 215 15.14 8.33 14.85
CA GLU A 215 15.34 8.74 13.48
C GLU A 215 16.20 7.73 12.73
N ALA A 216 15.95 7.54 11.43
CA ALA A 216 16.71 6.61 10.62
C ALA A 216 18.04 7.24 10.16
N ASP A 217 19.15 6.66 10.56
CA ASP A 217 20.51 7.09 10.22
C ASP A 217 21.02 6.49 8.92
N PHE A 218 20.53 5.28 8.57
CA PHE A 218 21.01 4.54 7.40
C PHE A 218 19.84 3.95 6.61
N TYR A 219 19.86 4.20 5.31
CA TYR A 219 18.87 3.75 4.33
C TYR A 219 19.52 2.66 3.49
N GLU A 220 19.25 1.41 3.83
CA GLU A 220 19.76 0.26 3.11
C GLU A 220 18.90 -0.01 1.87
N CYS A 221 19.54 -0.08 0.71
CA CYS A 221 18.90 -0.63 -0.49
C CYS A 221 18.71 -2.13 -0.31
N PHE A 222 17.53 -2.56 0.12
CA PHE A 222 17.24 -3.98 0.35
C PHE A 222 17.05 -4.75 -0.95
N ASN A 223 16.33 -4.17 -1.91
CA ASN A 223 16.22 -4.67 -3.28
C ASN A 223 15.84 -3.53 -4.24
N ASN A 224 16.54 -3.41 -5.36
CA ASN A 224 16.30 -2.44 -6.43
C ASN A 224 16.22 -3.06 -7.83
N ASP A 225 15.88 -4.34 -7.92
CA ASP A 225 15.70 -5.03 -9.21
C ASP A 225 14.44 -4.56 -9.95
N LEU A 226 13.56 -3.78 -9.28
CA LEU A 226 12.33 -3.29 -9.84
C LEU A 226 12.59 -2.32 -11.00
N LEU A 227 12.13 -2.69 -12.20
CA LEU A 227 12.13 -1.78 -13.35
C LEU A 227 10.99 -0.79 -13.21
N SER A 228 11.28 0.49 -13.37
CA SER A 228 10.29 1.57 -13.33
C SER A 228 10.49 2.51 -14.51
N ALA A 229 9.41 2.79 -15.25
CA ALA A 229 9.40 3.79 -16.31
C ALA A 229 9.05 5.18 -15.75
N GLY A 230 9.41 6.22 -16.50
CA GLY A 230 8.85 7.56 -16.29
C GLY A 230 7.37 7.58 -16.67
N GLY A 231 6.50 8.09 -15.80
CA GLY A 231 5.07 8.22 -16.10
C GLY A 231 4.23 8.42 -14.84
N GLY A 232 3.03 9.01 -15.01
CA GLY A 232 2.17 9.41 -13.90
C GLY A 232 1.69 8.25 -13.02
N HIS A 233 1.45 7.07 -13.60
CA HIS A 233 0.88 5.92 -12.90
C HIS A 233 1.87 4.77 -12.64
N ALA A 234 3.17 4.98 -12.80
CA ALA A 234 4.18 3.95 -12.58
C ALA A 234 4.46 3.66 -11.09
N TYR A 235 3.42 3.52 -10.26
CA TYR A 235 3.56 3.28 -8.83
C TYR A 235 3.87 1.82 -8.51
N ALA A 236 4.65 1.60 -7.43
CA ALA A 236 4.68 0.35 -6.67
C ALA A 236 3.84 0.56 -5.40
N THR A 237 2.86 -0.31 -5.17
CA THR A 237 1.85 -0.10 -4.13
C THR A 237 1.76 -1.26 -3.17
N SER A 238 1.47 -0.97 -1.91
CA SER A 238 1.41 -1.95 -0.82
C SER A 238 2.77 -2.58 -0.51
N LEU A 239 2.90 -3.19 0.65
CA LEU A 239 4.04 -4.05 0.99
C LEU A 239 3.56 -5.04 2.05
N GLU A 240 3.59 -6.33 1.70
CA GLU A 240 3.17 -7.43 2.57
C GLU A 240 4.24 -8.50 2.63
N THR A 241 4.15 -9.38 3.63
CA THR A 241 5.03 -10.54 3.74
C THR A 241 4.24 -11.83 3.94
N ASP A 242 4.70 -12.92 3.32
CA ASP A 242 4.20 -14.26 3.60
C ASP A 242 4.82 -14.83 4.89
N SER A 243 4.37 -16.03 5.30
CA SER A 243 4.88 -16.73 6.47
C SER A 243 6.37 -17.14 6.38
N HIS A 244 6.95 -17.11 5.17
CA HIS A 244 8.34 -17.40 4.89
C HIS A 244 9.22 -16.13 4.86
N GLY A 245 8.62 -14.95 5.10
CA GLY A 245 9.31 -13.66 5.09
C GLY A 245 9.54 -13.06 3.70
N ASN A 246 9.01 -13.65 2.63
CA ASN A 246 9.11 -13.03 1.32
C ASN A 246 8.21 -11.80 1.24
N PHE A 247 8.69 -10.76 0.58
CA PHE A 247 7.95 -9.52 0.39
C PHE A 247 7.13 -9.55 -0.90
N TYR A 248 5.95 -8.95 -0.84
CA TYR A 248 5.07 -8.80 -1.99
C TYR A 248 4.59 -7.37 -2.11
N PHE A 249 4.53 -6.88 -3.35
CA PHE A 249 3.92 -5.59 -3.68
C PHE A 249 3.36 -5.63 -5.10
N THR A 250 2.45 -4.71 -5.42
CA THR A 250 1.88 -4.62 -6.76
C THR A 250 2.51 -3.46 -7.53
N LYS A 251 2.70 -3.65 -8.83
CA LYS A 251 3.20 -2.63 -9.75
C LYS A 251 2.09 -2.22 -10.71
N CYS A 252 1.79 -0.93 -10.79
CA CYS A 252 0.84 -0.40 -11.75
C CYS A 252 1.31 -0.61 -13.19
N SER A 253 0.37 -0.53 -14.14
CA SER A 253 0.68 -0.72 -15.56
C SER A 253 1.64 0.36 -16.07
N GLU A 254 2.72 -0.07 -16.68
CA GLU A 254 3.72 0.77 -17.35
C GLU A 254 4.49 -0.05 -18.37
N GLY A 255 5.23 0.61 -19.28
CA GLY A 255 5.93 -0.04 -20.39
C GLY A 255 7.20 -0.83 -20.01
N THR A 256 7.29 -1.39 -18.81
CA THR A 256 8.42 -2.23 -18.37
C THR A 256 8.01 -3.69 -18.25
N ALA A 257 8.99 -4.59 -18.11
CA ALA A 257 8.75 -6.01 -17.87
C ALA A 257 8.05 -6.30 -16.53
N HIS A 258 8.04 -5.34 -15.59
CA HIS A 258 7.39 -5.47 -14.29
C HIS A 258 6.05 -4.72 -14.19
N GLY A 259 5.67 -3.95 -15.23
CA GLY A 259 4.41 -3.21 -15.24
C GLY A 259 3.20 -4.15 -15.16
N GLY A 260 2.15 -3.74 -14.42
CA GLY A 260 0.91 -4.49 -14.28
C GLY A 260 1.09 -5.87 -13.63
N SER A 261 1.99 -5.99 -12.65
CA SER A 261 2.34 -7.27 -12.03
C SER A 261 2.24 -7.26 -10.52
N LEU A 262 2.00 -8.43 -9.94
CA LEU A 262 2.31 -8.75 -8.54
C LEU A 262 3.76 -9.23 -8.48
N ILE A 263 4.58 -8.56 -7.72
CA ILE A 263 6.01 -8.84 -7.56
C ILE A 263 6.25 -9.52 -6.22
N ARG A 264 7.13 -10.51 -6.21
CA ARG A 264 7.68 -11.15 -5.01
C ARG A 264 9.17 -10.91 -4.91
N ILE A 265 9.64 -10.50 -3.73
CA ILE A 265 11.06 -10.43 -3.38
C ILE A 265 11.36 -11.50 -2.34
N SER A 266 12.44 -12.23 -2.48
CA SER A 266 12.86 -13.21 -1.46
C SER A 266 13.15 -12.55 -0.11
N ALA A 267 13.03 -13.32 0.98
CA ALA A 267 13.18 -12.84 2.35
C ALA A 267 14.53 -12.17 2.64
N ASP A 268 15.57 -12.54 1.89
CA ASP A 268 16.93 -11.97 1.96
C ASP A 268 17.14 -10.77 1.03
N GLY A 269 16.12 -10.38 0.25
CA GLY A 269 16.20 -9.30 -0.73
C GLY A 269 16.91 -9.67 -2.04
N GLY A 270 17.45 -10.88 -2.16
CA GLY A 270 18.37 -11.25 -3.26
C GLY A 270 17.70 -11.60 -4.59
N LYS A 271 16.37 -11.79 -4.62
CA LYS A 271 15.69 -12.26 -5.84
C LYS A 271 14.33 -11.62 -6.03
N LEU A 272 14.10 -11.07 -7.21
CA LEU A 272 12.81 -10.62 -7.70
C LEU A 272 12.17 -11.69 -8.61
N ASP A 273 10.90 -12.01 -8.34
CA ASP A 273 10.06 -12.87 -9.18
C ASP A 273 8.77 -12.12 -9.56
N VAL A 274 8.35 -12.19 -10.82
CA VAL A 274 6.99 -11.80 -11.24
C VAL A 274 6.05 -12.95 -10.87
N PHE A 275 5.18 -12.71 -9.89
CA PHE A 275 4.28 -13.74 -9.36
C PHE A 275 3.04 -13.93 -10.23
N ALA A 276 2.43 -12.81 -10.67
CA ALA A 276 1.22 -12.77 -11.51
C ALA A 276 1.18 -11.48 -12.31
N THR A 277 0.36 -11.44 -13.38
CA THR A 277 0.34 -10.35 -14.36
C THR A 277 -1.09 -9.95 -14.74
N GLY A 278 -1.23 -8.88 -15.51
CA GLY A 278 -2.52 -8.47 -16.04
C GLY A 278 -3.28 -7.52 -15.13
N PHE A 279 -2.57 -6.69 -14.37
CA PHE A 279 -3.17 -5.63 -13.56
C PHE A 279 -3.06 -4.28 -14.28
N ARG A 280 -4.06 -3.43 -14.05
CA ARG A 280 -4.11 -2.08 -14.57
C ARG A 280 -3.49 -1.08 -13.58
N ASN A 281 -4.18 -0.81 -12.49
CA ASN A 281 -3.73 0.05 -11.40
C ASN A 281 -4.07 -0.62 -10.05
N PRO A 282 -3.39 -1.74 -9.72
CA PRO A 282 -3.63 -2.42 -8.47
C PRO A 282 -3.13 -1.54 -7.32
N ASN A 283 -4.03 -1.21 -6.40
CA ASN A 283 -3.69 -0.44 -5.19
C ASN A 283 -3.93 -1.24 -3.92
N GLY A 284 -4.65 -2.37 -4.01
CA GLY A 284 -4.95 -3.25 -2.91
C GLY A 284 -4.12 -4.52 -2.93
N LEU A 285 -3.48 -4.86 -1.82
CA LEU A 285 -2.82 -6.14 -1.58
C LEU A 285 -3.11 -6.56 -0.15
N GLY A 286 -3.35 -7.83 0.05
CA GLY A 286 -3.42 -8.46 1.36
C GLY A 286 -2.85 -9.87 1.32
N ILE A 287 -2.24 -10.30 2.43
CA ILE A 287 -1.85 -11.70 2.64
C ILE A 287 -2.55 -12.18 3.92
N GLY A 288 -3.36 -13.20 3.77
CA GLY A 288 -4.21 -13.77 4.81
C GLY A 288 -3.71 -15.10 5.35
N PRO A 289 -4.51 -15.74 6.20
CA PRO A 289 -4.20 -17.05 6.76
C PRO A 289 -3.88 -18.08 5.67
N GLY A 290 -2.82 -18.86 5.87
CA GLY A 290 -2.34 -19.84 4.90
C GLY A 290 -1.68 -19.22 3.67
N ASP A 291 -1.16 -18.00 3.81
CA ASP A 291 -0.50 -17.25 2.74
C ASP A 291 -1.40 -16.99 1.51
N VAL A 292 -2.71 -16.90 1.73
CA VAL A 292 -3.66 -16.51 0.68
C VAL A 292 -3.39 -15.06 0.30
N ILE A 293 -2.96 -14.83 -0.93
CA ILE A 293 -2.68 -13.49 -1.45
C ILE A 293 -3.93 -12.98 -2.20
N THR A 294 -4.32 -11.74 -1.90
CA THR A 294 -5.39 -11.05 -2.63
C THR A 294 -4.90 -9.74 -3.21
N VAL A 295 -5.45 -9.35 -4.36
CA VAL A 295 -5.16 -8.06 -4.99
C VAL A 295 -6.48 -7.40 -5.40
N GLY A 296 -6.59 -6.10 -5.11
CA GLY A 296 -7.67 -5.26 -5.61
C GLY A 296 -7.19 -4.40 -6.77
N ASP A 297 -7.83 -4.51 -7.95
CA ASP A 297 -7.51 -3.70 -9.11
C ASP A 297 -8.63 -2.72 -9.45
N GLN A 298 -8.25 -1.56 -9.95
CA GLN A 298 -9.13 -0.44 -10.21
C GLN A 298 -9.78 -0.55 -11.58
N GLN A 299 -11.08 -0.25 -11.66
CA GLN A 299 -11.84 -0.13 -12.91
C GLN A 299 -11.11 0.72 -13.96
N GLY A 300 -11.17 0.29 -15.22
CA GLY A 300 -10.62 0.99 -16.37
C GLY A 300 -10.68 0.17 -17.65
N GLY A 301 -9.84 0.45 -18.63
CA GLY A 301 -9.72 -0.41 -19.80
C GLY A 301 -9.35 -1.83 -19.41
N TRP A 302 -10.01 -2.83 -19.99
CA TRP A 302 -9.82 -4.25 -19.69
C TRP A 302 -10.13 -4.68 -18.23
N VAL A 303 -10.47 -3.74 -17.37
CA VAL A 303 -10.95 -3.99 -16.00
C VAL A 303 -12.35 -3.39 -15.90
N PRO A 304 -13.39 -4.17 -16.22
CA PRO A 304 -14.74 -3.65 -16.47
C PRO A 304 -15.38 -3.00 -15.24
N GLU A 305 -15.06 -3.49 -14.05
CA GLU A 305 -15.45 -2.93 -12.75
C GLU A 305 -14.32 -3.21 -11.74
N THR A 306 -14.29 -2.50 -10.61
CA THR A 306 -13.37 -2.81 -9.50
C THR A 306 -13.48 -4.29 -9.15
N ARG A 307 -12.34 -4.95 -8.98
CA ARG A 307 -12.30 -6.39 -8.69
C ARG A 307 -11.33 -6.69 -7.55
N VAL A 308 -11.67 -7.71 -6.80
CA VAL A 308 -10.78 -8.34 -5.81
C VAL A 308 -10.53 -9.77 -6.26
N ASP A 309 -9.27 -10.15 -6.33
CA ASP A 309 -8.81 -11.43 -6.85
C ASP A 309 -8.03 -12.20 -5.80
N VAL A 310 -8.14 -13.52 -5.81
CA VAL A 310 -7.25 -14.44 -5.11
C VAL A 310 -6.14 -14.85 -6.08
N MET A 311 -4.90 -14.65 -5.66
CA MET A 311 -3.74 -14.80 -6.53
C MET A 311 -3.29 -16.25 -6.70
N ARG A 312 -2.96 -16.61 -7.94
CA ARG A 312 -2.24 -17.82 -8.29
C ARG A 312 -0.94 -17.48 -9.00
N ARG A 313 0.13 -18.22 -8.72
CA ARG A 313 1.40 -18.05 -9.44
C ARG A 313 1.20 -18.28 -10.94
N GLY A 314 1.68 -17.33 -11.76
CA GLY A 314 1.50 -17.35 -13.21
C GLY A 314 0.11 -16.97 -13.69
N GLY A 315 -0.80 -16.52 -12.79
CA GLY A 315 -2.14 -16.05 -13.14
C GLY A 315 -2.13 -14.79 -14.03
N PHE A 316 -3.24 -14.61 -14.77
CA PHE A 316 -3.50 -13.41 -15.59
C PHE A 316 -4.86 -12.83 -15.21
N TYR A 317 -4.85 -11.55 -14.77
CA TYR A 317 -6.01 -10.92 -14.13
C TYR A 317 -6.73 -9.88 -14.99
N GLY A 318 -6.54 -9.92 -16.32
CA GLY A 318 -7.45 -9.32 -17.29
C GLY A 318 -6.95 -8.06 -17.98
N PHE A 319 -6.02 -7.28 -17.44
CA PHE A 319 -5.51 -6.11 -18.14
C PHE A 319 -4.60 -6.52 -19.30
N MET A 320 -5.18 -6.60 -20.48
CA MET A 320 -4.56 -7.15 -21.68
C MET A 320 -3.20 -6.53 -22.05
N PRO A 321 -2.97 -5.20 -21.94
CA PRO A 321 -1.67 -4.62 -22.30
C PRO A 321 -0.49 -5.15 -21.46
N MET A 322 -0.75 -5.72 -20.26
CA MET A 322 0.26 -6.22 -19.32
C MET A 322 0.15 -7.73 -19.09
N HIS A 323 -0.18 -8.50 -20.14
CA HIS A 323 -0.27 -9.96 -20.00
C HIS A 323 1.10 -10.64 -19.89
N HIS A 324 2.18 -10.05 -20.40
CA HIS A 324 3.56 -10.56 -20.37
C HIS A 324 3.73 -12.03 -20.81
N ARG A 325 2.90 -12.50 -21.73
CA ARG A 325 2.91 -13.87 -22.26
C ARG A 325 3.29 -13.87 -23.74
N ALA A 326 3.94 -14.95 -24.21
CA ALA A 326 4.29 -15.10 -25.62
C ALA A 326 3.05 -15.11 -26.54
N THR A 327 1.94 -15.72 -26.06
CA THR A 327 0.65 -15.73 -26.75
C THR A 327 -0.36 -14.90 -25.98
N LYS A 328 -1.11 -14.06 -26.70
CA LYS A 328 -2.17 -13.24 -26.11
C LYS A 328 -3.25 -14.14 -25.47
N PRO A 329 -3.60 -13.89 -24.18
CA PRO A 329 -4.65 -14.67 -23.52
C PRO A 329 -6.04 -14.42 -24.15
N GLU A 330 -6.85 -15.46 -24.24
CA GLU A 330 -8.24 -15.37 -24.68
C GLU A 330 -9.22 -15.08 -23.54
N THR A 331 -8.79 -15.36 -22.30
CA THR A 331 -9.57 -15.18 -21.08
C THR A 331 -8.65 -14.78 -19.93
N TYR A 332 -9.24 -14.49 -18.78
CA TYR A 332 -8.55 -14.13 -17.55
C TYR A 332 -9.00 -14.98 -16.38
N ASP A 333 -8.21 -15.04 -15.32
CA ASP A 333 -8.58 -15.70 -14.07
C ASP A 333 -9.79 -14.98 -13.43
N PRO A 334 -10.86 -15.73 -13.06
CA PRO A 334 -12.07 -15.12 -12.50
C PRO A 334 -11.76 -14.44 -11.17
N PRO A 335 -12.41 -13.29 -10.88
CA PRO A 335 -12.22 -12.63 -9.60
C PRO A 335 -12.93 -13.40 -8.48
N PHE A 336 -12.46 -13.18 -7.25
CA PHE A 336 -13.22 -13.51 -6.06
C PHE A 336 -14.54 -12.73 -6.04
N ALA A 337 -14.49 -11.43 -6.35
CA ALA A 337 -15.67 -10.61 -6.54
C ALA A 337 -15.39 -9.39 -7.42
N PHE A 338 -16.30 -9.09 -8.33
CA PHE A 338 -16.48 -7.73 -8.81
C PHE A 338 -17.21 -6.92 -7.75
N VAL A 339 -16.82 -5.67 -7.57
CA VAL A 339 -17.38 -4.77 -6.56
C VAL A 339 -18.02 -3.58 -7.27
N PRO A 340 -19.35 -3.44 -7.26
CA PRO A 340 -20.00 -2.39 -8.03
C PRO A 340 -19.58 -1.00 -7.53
N ARG A 341 -19.45 -0.06 -8.45
CA ARG A 341 -18.95 1.31 -8.22
C ARG A 341 -19.61 2.04 -7.04
N VAL A 342 -20.85 1.69 -6.71
CA VAL A 342 -21.56 2.26 -5.56
C VAL A 342 -20.92 1.87 -4.23
N LEU A 343 -20.32 0.69 -4.14
CA LEU A 343 -19.60 0.19 -2.97
C LEU A 343 -18.12 0.53 -3.03
N ASP A 344 -17.50 0.39 -4.21
CA ASP A 344 -16.08 0.70 -4.40
C ASP A 344 -15.77 1.12 -5.84
N ASN A 345 -15.28 2.33 -6.03
CA ASN A 345 -14.84 2.83 -7.33
C ASN A 345 -13.32 2.86 -7.47
N SER A 346 -12.58 2.45 -6.45
CA SER A 346 -11.12 2.31 -6.46
C SER A 346 -10.66 1.50 -5.25
N ALA A 347 -10.11 0.33 -5.51
CA ALA A 347 -9.70 -0.60 -4.48
C ALA A 347 -8.58 -0.06 -3.58
N GLY A 348 -8.65 -0.39 -2.30
CA GLY A 348 -7.58 -0.35 -1.32
C GLY A 348 -7.13 -1.75 -0.92
N GLY A 349 -6.37 -1.87 0.18
CA GLY A 349 -5.83 -3.13 0.69
C GLY A 349 -6.88 -4.08 1.28
N GLN A 350 -6.47 -5.32 1.47
CA GLN A 350 -7.25 -6.32 2.19
C GLN A 350 -6.52 -6.69 3.48
N VAL A 351 -7.28 -6.94 4.54
CA VAL A 351 -6.76 -7.36 5.85
C VAL A 351 -7.73 -8.34 6.49
N TRP A 352 -7.22 -9.33 7.22
CA TRP A 352 -8.07 -10.31 7.89
C TRP A 352 -8.25 -9.96 9.35
N VAL A 353 -9.49 -10.05 9.81
CA VAL A 353 -9.81 -9.95 11.23
C VAL A 353 -9.14 -11.11 11.96
N PRO A 354 -8.32 -10.86 13.00
CA PRO A 354 -7.68 -11.93 13.73
C PRO A 354 -8.71 -12.91 14.31
N PRO A 355 -8.43 -14.22 14.34
CA PRO A 355 -9.32 -15.20 14.94
C PRO A 355 -9.67 -14.82 16.40
N GLY A 356 -10.94 -14.95 16.76
CA GLY A 356 -11.43 -14.62 18.11
C GLY A 356 -11.69 -13.12 18.34
N GLN A 357 -11.36 -12.25 17.41
CA GLN A 357 -11.70 -10.83 17.47
C GLN A 357 -12.95 -10.51 16.64
N TRP A 358 -13.61 -9.39 16.92
CA TRP A 358 -14.79 -8.86 16.24
C TRP A 358 -15.96 -9.87 16.14
N GLY A 359 -16.10 -10.77 17.14
CA GLY A 359 -17.21 -11.73 17.22
C GLY A 359 -17.34 -12.58 15.96
N ALA A 360 -18.48 -12.54 15.31
CA ALA A 360 -18.76 -13.32 14.11
C ALA A 360 -17.91 -12.97 12.87
N LEU A 361 -17.15 -11.89 12.91
CA LEU A 361 -16.25 -11.49 11.82
C LEU A 361 -14.82 -12.03 11.97
N GLY A 362 -14.50 -12.72 13.07
CA GLY A 362 -13.18 -13.36 13.24
C GLY A 362 -12.80 -14.25 12.06
N GLY A 363 -11.61 -14.05 11.50
CA GLY A 363 -11.12 -14.73 10.31
C GLY A 363 -11.67 -14.20 8.97
N ARG A 364 -12.60 -13.25 8.96
CA ARG A 364 -13.15 -12.67 7.71
C ARG A 364 -12.19 -11.61 7.15
N MET A 365 -12.18 -11.50 5.82
CA MET A 365 -11.42 -10.47 5.12
C MET A 365 -12.19 -9.15 5.14
N ILE A 366 -11.48 -8.07 5.42
CA ILE A 366 -11.94 -6.69 5.26
C ILE A 366 -11.26 -6.11 4.02
N HIS A 367 -12.06 -5.64 3.08
CA HIS A 367 -11.60 -4.90 1.91
C HIS A 367 -11.77 -3.40 2.15
N LEU A 368 -10.74 -2.62 1.86
CA LEU A 368 -10.77 -1.18 1.99
C LEU A 368 -11.11 -0.54 0.64
N SER A 369 -12.03 0.39 0.63
CA SER A 369 -12.33 1.21 -0.54
C SER A 369 -11.58 2.54 -0.46
N TYR A 370 -10.54 2.66 -1.28
CA TYR A 370 -9.81 3.92 -1.45
C TYR A 370 -10.74 5.02 -1.98
N GLY A 371 -11.53 4.70 -2.99
CA GLY A 371 -12.38 5.68 -3.64
C GLY A 371 -13.55 6.15 -2.78
N ARG A 372 -14.24 5.26 -2.07
CA ARG A 372 -15.40 5.57 -1.22
C ARG A 372 -15.05 5.96 0.20
N CYS A 373 -13.78 5.82 0.61
CA CYS A 373 -13.32 6.05 1.97
C CYS A 373 -14.07 5.19 2.99
N THR A 374 -14.30 3.91 2.68
CA THR A 374 -15.07 2.97 3.49
C THR A 374 -14.33 1.64 3.64
N ALA A 375 -14.86 0.77 4.48
CA ALA A 375 -14.43 -0.62 4.58
C ALA A 375 -15.61 -1.55 4.29
N LEU A 376 -15.33 -2.70 3.67
CA LEU A 376 -16.30 -3.73 3.35
C LEU A 376 -15.87 -5.05 3.97
N VAL A 377 -16.82 -5.82 4.49
CA VAL A 377 -16.59 -7.22 4.81
C VAL A 377 -16.71 -8.03 3.53
N ALA A 378 -15.71 -8.83 3.25
CA ALA A 378 -15.75 -9.81 2.17
C ALA A 378 -16.19 -11.15 2.75
N LEU A 379 -17.32 -11.64 2.29
CA LEU A 379 -17.87 -12.94 2.63
C LEU A 379 -17.51 -13.92 1.52
N GLN A 380 -16.81 -14.97 1.87
CA GLN A 380 -16.57 -16.10 0.97
C GLN A 380 -17.84 -16.92 0.85
N ASP A 381 -18.17 -17.34 -0.36
CA ASP A 381 -19.24 -18.30 -0.60
C ASP A 381 -18.87 -19.66 0.02
N GLU A 382 -19.69 -20.16 0.95
CA GLU A 382 -19.38 -21.41 1.66
C GLU A 382 -19.54 -22.67 0.80
N ALA A 383 -20.34 -22.61 -0.26
CA ALA A 383 -20.46 -23.69 -1.23
C ALA A 383 -19.36 -23.64 -2.29
N HIS A 384 -18.90 -22.45 -2.65
CA HIS A 384 -17.93 -22.21 -3.73
C HIS A 384 -16.84 -21.23 -3.27
N PRO A 385 -15.80 -21.67 -2.53
CA PRO A 385 -14.81 -20.80 -1.88
C PRO A 385 -14.00 -19.89 -2.81
N GLY A 386 -14.03 -20.14 -4.14
CA GLY A 386 -13.36 -19.32 -5.15
C GLY A 386 -14.06 -17.99 -5.46
N GLN A 387 -15.25 -17.75 -4.90
CA GLN A 387 -16.08 -16.57 -5.13
C GLN A 387 -16.56 -15.94 -3.83
N GLY A 388 -17.05 -14.71 -3.91
CA GLY A 388 -17.46 -13.99 -2.73
C GLY A 388 -18.38 -12.81 -3.00
N ALA A 389 -18.83 -12.21 -1.91
CA ALA A 389 -19.65 -11.02 -1.90
C ALA A 389 -19.15 -10.01 -0.86
N MET A 390 -19.41 -8.75 -1.12
CA MET A 390 -19.00 -7.62 -0.30
C MET A 390 -20.21 -6.92 0.29
N ARG A 391 -20.10 -6.52 1.56
CA ARG A 391 -21.03 -5.60 2.20
C ARG A 391 -20.29 -4.52 2.97
N GLN A 392 -20.82 -3.31 2.99
CA GLN A 392 -20.16 -2.18 3.63
C GLN A 392 -20.29 -2.25 5.17
N LEU A 393 -19.21 -1.96 5.87
CA LEU A 393 -19.20 -1.66 7.30
C LEU A 393 -19.73 -0.23 7.56
N PRO A 394 -20.32 0.02 8.73
CA PRO A 394 -20.74 1.37 9.11
C PRO A 394 -19.57 2.35 9.18
N GLY A 395 -19.83 3.60 8.83
CA GLY A 395 -18.89 4.71 8.92
C GLY A 395 -18.11 4.99 7.65
N ARG A 396 -17.38 6.10 7.68
CA ARG A 396 -16.56 6.58 6.57
C ARG A 396 -15.25 7.17 7.13
N TYR A 397 -14.16 6.93 6.44
CA TYR A 397 -12.86 7.52 6.74
C TYR A 397 -12.75 8.94 6.17
N LEU A 398 -11.86 9.74 6.76
CA LEU A 398 -11.64 11.14 6.34
C LEU A 398 -10.88 11.26 5.02
N SER A 399 -10.19 10.21 4.62
CA SER A 399 -9.48 10.14 3.36
C SER A 399 -9.61 8.75 2.73
N GLY A 400 -9.07 8.58 1.53
CA GLY A 400 -9.13 7.30 0.82
C GLY A 400 -8.53 6.18 1.66
N ALA A 401 -9.32 5.16 2.00
CA ALA A 401 -8.86 4.03 2.80
C ALA A 401 -7.95 3.13 1.97
N MET A 402 -6.64 3.24 2.17
CA MET A 402 -5.65 2.51 1.35
C MET A 402 -5.12 1.26 2.02
N ARG A 403 -4.63 1.38 3.25
CA ARG A 403 -3.95 0.30 3.97
C ARG A 403 -4.60 0.09 5.32
N GLY A 404 -4.69 -1.16 5.72
CA GLY A 404 -5.23 -1.57 7.02
C GLY A 404 -4.28 -2.51 7.73
N ARG A 405 -4.15 -2.35 9.04
CA ARG A 405 -3.41 -3.24 9.93
C ARG A 405 -4.15 -3.39 11.25
N PHE A 406 -4.26 -4.61 11.72
CA PHE A 406 -4.63 -4.83 13.11
C PHE A 406 -3.42 -4.59 14.01
N ASN A 407 -3.57 -3.71 14.99
CA ASN A 407 -2.55 -3.52 16.01
C ASN A 407 -2.58 -4.72 16.97
N PRO A 408 -1.49 -5.48 17.11
CA PRO A 408 -1.46 -6.66 17.96
C PRO A 408 -1.63 -6.35 19.46
N HIS A 409 -1.39 -5.09 19.88
CA HIS A 409 -1.49 -4.69 21.28
C HIS A 409 -2.91 -4.34 21.73
N ASP A 410 -3.75 -3.78 20.84
CA ASP A 410 -5.11 -3.37 21.21
C ASP A 410 -6.20 -4.10 20.40
N GLY A 411 -5.83 -4.88 19.38
CA GLY A 411 -6.76 -5.65 18.56
C GLY A 411 -7.65 -4.81 17.63
N HIS A 412 -7.34 -3.54 17.45
CA HIS A 412 -8.14 -2.65 16.59
C HIS A 412 -7.53 -2.56 15.18
N LEU A 413 -8.41 -2.31 14.21
CA LEU A 413 -7.99 -2.06 12.83
C LEU A 413 -7.62 -0.58 12.67
N TYR A 414 -6.38 -0.32 12.30
CA TYR A 414 -5.93 1.00 11.90
C TYR A 414 -5.94 1.11 10.37
N VAL A 415 -6.36 2.27 9.89
CA VAL A 415 -6.48 2.56 8.47
C VAL A 415 -5.75 3.87 8.16
N SER A 416 -4.85 3.80 7.20
CA SER A 416 -4.19 4.96 6.60
C SER A 416 -4.60 5.12 5.14
N GLY A 417 -4.48 6.33 4.65
CA GLY A 417 -4.72 6.61 3.26
C GLY A 417 -4.74 8.09 2.96
N MET A 418 -4.85 8.41 1.69
CA MET A 418 -4.72 9.76 1.19
C MET A 418 -5.84 10.15 0.22
N ARG A 419 -5.99 11.46 0.02
CA ARG A 419 -6.81 12.04 -1.02
C ARG A 419 -6.19 11.78 -2.39
N GLY A 420 -7.00 11.44 -3.36
CA GLY A 420 -6.56 11.27 -4.74
C GLY A 420 -7.71 11.42 -5.72
N TRP A 421 -7.49 11.04 -6.96
CA TRP A 421 -8.44 11.16 -8.05
C TRP A 421 -9.77 10.49 -7.72
N GLN A 422 -10.87 11.23 -7.79
CA GLN A 422 -12.26 10.77 -7.57
C GLN A 422 -12.50 10.10 -6.20
N THR A 423 -11.67 10.33 -5.19
CA THR A 423 -11.96 9.87 -3.83
C THR A 423 -13.03 10.75 -3.18
N ALA A 424 -13.82 10.16 -2.27
CA ALA A 424 -14.75 10.89 -1.41
C ALA A 424 -14.06 11.54 -0.19
N ALA A 425 -12.73 11.71 -0.25
CA ALA A 425 -11.90 12.24 0.82
C ALA A 425 -12.23 13.71 1.13
N VAL A 426 -12.24 14.04 2.41
CA VAL A 426 -12.40 15.41 2.94
C VAL A 426 -11.10 15.99 3.48
N HIS A 427 -10.07 15.16 3.70
CA HIS A 427 -8.73 15.54 4.12
C HIS A 427 -7.68 14.91 3.21
N ASP A 428 -6.50 15.50 3.15
CA ASP A 428 -5.39 15.05 2.30
C ASP A 428 -4.82 13.71 2.74
N GLY A 429 -4.86 13.42 4.04
CA GLY A 429 -4.48 12.14 4.61
C GLY A 429 -5.35 11.75 5.78
N CYS A 430 -5.30 10.50 6.19
CA CYS A 430 -5.92 10.03 7.41
C CYS A 430 -5.09 8.94 8.08
N PHE A 431 -5.17 8.90 9.41
CA PHE A 431 -4.80 7.75 10.22
C PHE A 431 -5.90 7.57 11.26
N GLN A 432 -6.70 6.51 11.10
CA GLN A 432 -7.91 6.30 11.88
C GLN A 432 -7.97 4.88 12.41
N ARG A 433 -8.62 4.69 13.54
CA ARG A 433 -8.77 3.41 14.21
C ARG A 433 -10.23 2.98 14.19
N LEU A 434 -10.53 1.84 13.58
CA LEU A 434 -11.83 1.19 13.64
C LEU A 434 -11.85 0.21 14.81
N ARG A 435 -12.71 0.48 15.78
CA ARG A 435 -12.95 -0.37 16.95
C ARG A 435 -14.25 -1.16 16.78
N PHE A 436 -14.18 -2.46 17.04
CA PHE A 436 -15.38 -3.24 17.34
C PHE A 436 -15.69 -3.03 18.81
N VAL A 437 -16.83 -2.39 19.10
CA VAL A 437 -17.17 -1.97 20.46
C VAL A 437 -17.92 -3.07 21.19
N SER A 438 -19.01 -3.51 20.61
CA SER A 438 -19.87 -4.62 21.06
C SER A 438 -21.15 -4.64 20.25
N GLY A 439 -21.95 -5.68 20.42
CA GLY A 439 -23.29 -5.75 19.90
C GLY A 439 -23.42 -6.59 18.62
N ALA A 440 -24.64 -6.66 18.16
CA ALA A 440 -25.02 -7.41 16.98
C ALA A 440 -24.68 -6.61 15.72
N LEU A 441 -24.20 -7.33 14.71
CA LEU A 441 -23.92 -6.74 13.40
C LEU A 441 -25.21 -6.46 12.62
N ARG A 442 -26.22 -7.31 12.81
CA ARG A 442 -27.51 -7.29 12.10
C ARG A 442 -27.34 -7.30 10.59
N GLN A 443 -26.38 -8.08 10.14
CA GLN A 443 -26.01 -8.20 8.73
C GLN A 443 -25.57 -9.63 8.45
N PRO A 444 -25.63 -10.11 7.19
CA PRO A 444 -25.09 -11.41 6.84
C PRO A 444 -23.62 -11.54 7.27
N ILE A 445 -23.32 -12.64 7.93
CA ILE A 445 -21.96 -13.06 8.34
C ILE A 445 -21.45 -14.23 7.52
N ARG A 446 -22.35 -14.95 6.86
CA ARG A 446 -22.08 -16.08 5.95
C ARG A 446 -23.13 -16.09 4.84
N TYR A 447 -22.76 -16.62 3.69
CA TYR A 447 -23.70 -16.92 2.63
C TYR A 447 -23.23 -18.13 1.81
N ALA A 448 -24.15 -18.76 1.09
CA ALA A 448 -23.85 -19.81 0.14
C ALA A 448 -24.78 -19.70 -1.07
N THR A 449 -24.26 -19.96 -2.27
CA THR A 449 -25.04 -20.09 -3.50
C THR A 449 -25.10 -21.53 -3.96
N ARG A 450 -26.28 -21.97 -4.41
CA ARG A 450 -26.50 -23.27 -5.03
C ARG A 450 -27.52 -23.12 -6.17
N THR A 451 -27.59 -24.09 -7.05
CA THR A 451 -28.58 -24.05 -8.11
C THR A 451 -29.99 -23.85 -7.56
N GLY A 452 -30.59 -22.71 -7.87
CA GLY A 452 -31.91 -22.31 -7.41
C GLY A 452 -32.04 -21.83 -5.98
N GLU A 453 -30.92 -21.69 -5.23
CA GLU A 453 -30.96 -21.27 -3.83
C GLU A 453 -29.85 -20.27 -3.48
N LEU A 454 -30.19 -19.36 -2.58
CA LEU A 454 -29.22 -18.46 -1.93
C LEU A 454 -29.47 -18.47 -0.41
N GLU A 455 -28.48 -18.90 0.35
CA GLU A 455 -28.54 -18.98 1.81
C GLU A 455 -27.84 -17.78 2.44
N LEU A 456 -28.43 -17.21 3.48
CA LEU A 456 -27.87 -16.10 4.27
C LEU A 456 -27.91 -16.45 5.76
N SER A 457 -26.79 -16.31 6.46
CA SER A 457 -26.76 -16.47 7.92
C SER A 457 -26.39 -15.16 8.59
N PHE A 458 -27.12 -14.83 9.65
CA PHE A 458 -26.98 -13.60 10.45
C PHE A 458 -26.45 -13.93 11.86
N ASP A 459 -25.92 -12.94 12.55
CA ASP A 459 -25.48 -13.09 13.94
C ASP A 459 -26.64 -12.94 14.96
N VAL A 460 -27.79 -12.41 14.54
CA VAL A 460 -29.01 -12.23 15.34
C VAL A 460 -30.11 -13.23 14.94
N LYS A 461 -31.08 -13.45 15.82
CA LYS A 461 -32.34 -14.11 15.47
C LYS A 461 -33.24 -13.11 14.77
N LEU A 462 -33.79 -13.51 13.63
CA LEU A 462 -34.65 -12.70 12.78
C LEU A 462 -36.13 -12.82 13.20
N ASP A 463 -36.87 -11.76 12.98
CA ASP A 463 -38.33 -11.85 12.98
C ASP A 463 -38.79 -12.84 11.92
N ARG A 464 -39.64 -13.81 12.31
CA ARG A 464 -40.02 -14.90 11.43
C ARG A 464 -40.89 -14.45 10.27
N GLU A 465 -41.87 -13.58 10.55
CA GLU A 465 -42.82 -13.11 9.54
C GLU A 465 -42.11 -12.35 8.42
N LEU A 466 -41.25 -11.41 8.79
CA LEU A 466 -40.46 -10.63 7.83
C LEU A 466 -39.38 -11.46 7.14
N ALA A 467 -38.72 -12.36 7.85
CA ALA A 467 -37.69 -13.20 7.28
C ALA A 467 -38.21 -14.25 6.29
N GLU A 468 -39.45 -14.70 6.46
CA GLU A 468 -40.12 -15.65 5.56
C GLU A 468 -40.94 -14.97 4.44
N ASP A 469 -41.00 -13.62 4.42
CA ASP A 469 -41.60 -12.87 3.32
C ASP A 469 -40.57 -12.65 2.17
N PRO A 470 -40.81 -13.23 0.97
CA PRO A 470 -39.94 -12.96 -0.19
C PRO A 470 -39.82 -11.50 -0.59
N GLN A 471 -40.78 -10.63 -0.22
CA GLN A 471 -40.76 -9.19 -0.51
C GLN A 471 -39.75 -8.43 0.36
N SER A 472 -39.32 -9.02 1.46
CA SER A 472 -38.21 -8.50 2.27
C SER A 472 -36.86 -8.53 1.54
N TYR A 473 -36.82 -9.12 0.34
CA TYR A 473 -35.59 -9.29 -0.43
C TYR A 473 -35.78 -8.84 -1.88
N SER A 474 -34.71 -8.30 -2.47
CA SER A 474 -34.65 -8.07 -3.92
C SER A 474 -33.30 -8.46 -4.47
N LEU A 475 -33.28 -9.17 -5.59
CA LEU A 475 -32.08 -9.70 -6.23
C LEU A 475 -32.02 -9.25 -7.69
N GLU A 476 -30.86 -8.76 -8.10
CA GLU A 476 -30.53 -8.43 -9.48
C GLU A 476 -29.23 -9.13 -9.88
N GLN A 477 -29.09 -9.50 -11.15
CA GLN A 477 -27.89 -10.07 -11.74
C GLN A 477 -27.56 -9.41 -13.06
N TRP A 478 -26.27 -9.30 -13.39
CA TRP A 478 -25.79 -8.77 -14.67
C TRP A 478 -24.35 -9.20 -14.95
N ASN A 479 -23.91 -8.97 -16.18
CA ASN A 479 -22.55 -9.17 -16.62
C ASN A 479 -21.90 -7.85 -17.02
N TYR A 480 -20.61 -7.91 -17.26
CA TYR A 480 -19.77 -6.85 -17.78
C TYR A 480 -19.09 -7.28 -19.08
N LEU A 481 -18.69 -6.33 -19.93
CA LEU A 481 -17.88 -6.59 -21.10
C LEU A 481 -16.40 -6.40 -20.78
N TRP A 482 -15.62 -7.43 -21.00
CA TRP A 482 -14.17 -7.37 -20.96
C TRP A 482 -13.65 -6.81 -22.28
N SER A 483 -13.29 -5.55 -22.31
CA SER A 483 -12.89 -4.84 -23.53
C SER A 483 -11.88 -3.73 -23.21
N SER A 484 -11.28 -3.13 -24.24
CA SER A 484 -10.38 -1.98 -24.10
C SER A 484 -11.08 -0.69 -23.65
N GLN A 485 -12.40 -0.65 -23.65
CA GLN A 485 -13.18 0.50 -23.18
C GLN A 485 -12.99 0.70 -21.67
N TYR A 486 -13.07 1.94 -21.21
CA TYR A 486 -12.95 2.27 -19.80
C TYR A 486 -14.22 1.86 -19.04
N GLY A 487 -14.10 0.84 -18.20
CA GLY A 487 -15.21 0.27 -17.49
C GLY A 487 -16.22 -0.44 -18.41
N SER A 488 -17.31 -0.91 -17.83
CA SER A 488 -18.40 -1.51 -18.57
C SER A 488 -19.74 -0.96 -18.10
N LYS A 489 -20.71 -0.94 -19.01
CA LYS A 489 -22.13 -0.89 -18.63
C LYS A 489 -22.54 -2.23 -18.05
N ASP A 490 -23.69 -2.22 -17.35
CA ASP A 490 -24.37 -3.42 -16.91
C ASP A 490 -25.05 -4.08 -18.12
N TRP A 491 -24.85 -5.38 -18.29
CA TRP A 491 -25.37 -6.16 -19.41
C TRP A 491 -26.28 -7.29 -18.92
N SER A 492 -27.47 -7.37 -19.48
CA SER A 492 -28.43 -8.41 -19.18
C SER A 492 -27.86 -9.79 -19.49
N ILE A 493 -28.04 -10.73 -18.56
CA ILE A 493 -27.71 -12.15 -18.74
C ILE A 493 -28.79 -12.83 -19.57
N ARG A 494 -30.08 -12.49 -19.32
CA ARG A 494 -31.23 -13.06 -19.99
C ARG A 494 -31.39 -12.62 -21.42
N ASN A 495 -30.95 -11.39 -21.72
CA ASN A 495 -31.03 -10.77 -23.04
C ASN A 495 -29.64 -10.34 -23.52
N PRO A 496 -28.79 -11.29 -23.97
CA PRO A 496 -27.44 -10.96 -24.42
C PRO A 496 -27.43 -9.83 -25.47
N GLY A 497 -26.50 -8.87 -25.28
CA GLY A 497 -26.40 -7.70 -26.16
C GLY A 497 -27.29 -6.51 -25.73
N LYS A 498 -28.13 -6.63 -24.73
CA LYS A 498 -28.89 -5.52 -24.14
C LYS A 498 -28.27 -5.01 -22.85
N ASN A 499 -28.23 -3.67 -22.72
CA ASN A 499 -27.86 -3.04 -21.45
C ASN A 499 -28.99 -3.22 -20.43
N GLY A 500 -28.60 -3.43 -19.17
CA GLY A 500 -29.53 -3.51 -18.05
C GLY A 500 -29.15 -4.59 -17.06
N ARG A 501 -29.84 -4.60 -15.95
CA ARG A 501 -29.80 -5.62 -14.91
C ARG A 501 -31.03 -6.50 -15.01
N ASP A 502 -30.87 -7.76 -14.73
CA ASP A 502 -31.98 -8.71 -14.70
C ASP A 502 -32.50 -8.85 -13.26
N PRO A 503 -33.73 -8.46 -12.99
CA PRO A 503 -34.36 -8.78 -11.71
C PRO A 503 -34.56 -10.31 -11.64
N VAL A 504 -34.19 -10.90 -10.49
CA VAL A 504 -34.33 -12.35 -10.24
C VAL A 504 -35.40 -12.56 -9.19
N VAL A 505 -36.42 -13.33 -9.56
CA VAL A 505 -37.57 -13.60 -8.69
C VAL A 505 -37.16 -14.50 -7.53
N ILE A 506 -37.40 -14.05 -6.32
CA ILE A 506 -37.32 -14.85 -5.10
C ILE A 506 -38.72 -15.43 -4.86
N ARG A 507 -38.87 -16.76 -4.97
CA ARG A 507 -40.17 -17.43 -4.85
C ARG A 507 -40.52 -17.77 -3.42
N THR A 508 -39.54 -18.14 -2.63
CA THR A 508 -39.69 -18.53 -1.23
C THR A 508 -38.59 -17.97 -0.37
N ALA A 509 -38.88 -17.70 0.87
CA ALA A 509 -37.91 -17.44 1.92
C ALA A 509 -38.25 -18.37 3.10
N THR A 510 -37.28 -19.11 3.59
CA THR A 510 -37.48 -20.09 4.66
C THR A 510 -36.48 -19.84 5.77
N LEU A 511 -36.97 -19.44 6.95
CA LEU A 511 -36.15 -19.28 8.14
C LEU A 511 -35.87 -20.65 8.77
N GLN A 512 -34.59 -20.98 8.87
CA GLN A 512 -34.15 -22.23 9.46
C GLN A 512 -34.45 -22.32 10.98
N PRO A 513 -34.48 -23.52 11.59
CA PRO A 513 -34.81 -23.68 13.02
C PRO A 513 -33.91 -22.93 13.98
N ASN A 514 -32.68 -22.57 13.57
CA ASN A 514 -31.76 -21.74 14.37
C ASN A 514 -32.22 -20.27 14.52
N GLY A 515 -33.23 -19.85 13.74
CA GLY A 515 -33.75 -18.48 13.71
C GLY A 515 -32.81 -17.43 13.14
N LYS A 516 -31.69 -17.84 12.54
CA LYS A 516 -30.62 -16.96 12.07
C LYS A 516 -30.27 -17.15 10.60
N THR A 517 -30.71 -18.23 9.99
CA THR A 517 -30.36 -18.59 8.61
C THR A 517 -31.63 -18.58 7.77
N VAL A 518 -31.60 -17.84 6.66
CA VAL A 518 -32.69 -17.82 5.67
C VAL A 518 -32.20 -18.48 4.38
N VAL A 519 -32.99 -19.38 3.85
CA VAL A 519 -32.79 -19.97 2.52
C VAL A 519 -33.80 -19.32 1.57
N LEU A 520 -33.32 -18.63 0.57
CA LEU A 520 -34.11 -18.02 -0.48
C LEU A 520 -34.19 -18.99 -1.67
N GLY A 521 -35.41 -19.36 -2.07
CA GLY A 521 -35.65 -20.09 -3.29
C GLY A 521 -35.62 -19.17 -4.51
N VAL A 522 -34.62 -19.33 -5.34
CA VAL A 522 -34.30 -18.44 -6.47
C VAL A 522 -34.11 -19.23 -7.76
N PRO A 523 -35.19 -19.75 -8.40
CA PRO A 523 -35.08 -20.62 -9.57
C PRO A 523 -34.32 -20.00 -10.76
N GLY A 524 -34.25 -18.66 -10.82
CA GLY A 524 -33.57 -17.94 -11.87
C GLY A 524 -32.13 -17.53 -11.51
N LEU A 525 -31.57 -18.06 -10.42
CA LEU A 525 -30.17 -17.78 -10.04
C LEU A 525 -29.23 -18.38 -11.12
N ALA A 526 -28.32 -17.57 -11.61
CA ALA A 526 -27.40 -17.96 -12.69
C ALA A 526 -25.97 -17.50 -12.38
N LYS A 527 -24.99 -18.07 -13.08
CA LYS A 527 -23.64 -17.52 -13.11
C LYS A 527 -23.68 -16.08 -13.60
N ALA A 528 -23.05 -15.18 -12.86
CA ALA A 528 -23.11 -13.76 -13.09
C ALA A 528 -21.82 -13.07 -12.65
N MET A 529 -21.31 -12.19 -13.46
CA MET A 529 -20.16 -11.37 -13.06
C MET A 529 -20.51 -10.48 -11.87
N GLN A 530 -21.80 -10.10 -11.76
CA GLN A 530 -22.28 -9.33 -10.62
C GLN A 530 -23.68 -9.78 -10.22
N PHE A 531 -23.90 -9.96 -8.91
CA PHE A 531 -25.21 -9.93 -8.31
C PHE A 531 -25.31 -8.85 -7.25
N GLN A 532 -26.52 -8.38 -6.99
CA GLN A 532 -26.82 -7.48 -5.88
C GLN A 532 -28.07 -7.96 -5.18
N LEU A 533 -27.95 -8.26 -3.89
CA LEU A 533 -29.03 -8.61 -3.00
C LEU A 533 -29.26 -7.45 -2.02
N LYS A 534 -30.50 -7.01 -1.92
CA LYS A 534 -30.97 -6.14 -0.84
C LYS A 534 -31.88 -6.94 0.08
N TYR A 535 -31.84 -6.63 1.36
CA TYR A 535 -32.69 -7.24 2.39
C TYR A 535 -33.17 -6.15 3.36
N ASP A 536 -34.38 -6.31 3.84
CA ASP A 536 -35.04 -5.35 4.75
C ASP A 536 -36.03 -6.11 5.65
N MET A 537 -35.65 -6.33 6.90
CA MET A 537 -36.41 -7.05 7.91
C MET A 537 -36.00 -6.57 9.30
N ASP A 538 -36.57 -7.15 10.35
CA ASP A 538 -36.20 -6.89 11.73
C ASP A 538 -35.62 -8.13 12.41
N ASP A 539 -34.91 -7.92 13.52
CA ASP A 539 -34.60 -8.98 14.45
C ASP A 539 -35.80 -9.23 15.43
N ILE A 540 -35.73 -10.30 16.22
CA ILE A 540 -36.79 -10.62 17.20
C ILE A 540 -37.00 -9.52 18.28
N GLY A 541 -36.11 -8.55 18.36
CA GLY A 541 -36.19 -7.38 19.24
C GLY A 541 -36.82 -6.15 18.57
N GLY A 542 -37.16 -6.25 17.28
CA GLY A 542 -37.69 -5.14 16.48
C GLY A 542 -36.61 -4.15 15.99
N GLU A 543 -35.35 -4.55 16.02
CA GLU A 543 -34.24 -3.75 15.51
C GLU A 543 -33.96 -4.06 14.04
N LEU A 544 -33.75 -3.02 13.23
CA LEU A 544 -33.59 -3.12 11.79
C LEU A 544 -32.42 -4.01 11.36
N VAL A 545 -32.67 -4.95 10.47
CA VAL A 545 -31.74 -5.81 9.74
C VAL A 545 -31.84 -5.48 8.26
N ARG A 546 -31.18 -4.42 7.84
CA ARG A 546 -31.28 -3.87 6.48
C ARG A 546 -29.90 -3.70 5.86
N GLY A 547 -29.79 -3.99 4.57
CA GLY A 547 -28.55 -3.76 3.85
C GLY A 547 -28.51 -4.19 2.40
N THR A 548 -27.34 -4.06 1.84
CA THR A 548 -27.03 -4.51 0.47
C THR A 548 -25.75 -5.31 0.50
N MET A 549 -25.78 -6.44 -0.19
CA MET A 549 -24.63 -7.29 -0.46
C MET A 549 -24.49 -7.44 -1.98
N ALA A 550 -23.25 -7.35 -2.49
CA ALA A 550 -22.99 -7.53 -3.91
C ALA A 550 -21.75 -8.40 -4.11
N GLY A 551 -21.77 -9.25 -5.12
CA GLY A 551 -20.68 -10.21 -5.37
C GLY A 551 -20.74 -10.82 -6.74
N THR A 552 -19.94 -11.86 -6.94
CA THR A 552 -19.81 -12.61 -8.20
C THR A 552 -20.26 -14.05 -7.99
N ILE A 553 -20.89 -14.64 -8.99
CA ILE A 553 -21.24 -16.07 -9.04
C ILE A 553 -20.49 -16.68 -10.24
N ASN A 554 -19.33 -17.26 -9.97
CA ASN A 554 -18.55 -17.98 -10.96
C ASN A 554 -19.04 -19.42 -11.11
N GLU A 555 -19.54 -20.00 -10.00
CA GLU A 555 -20.02 -21.38 -9.89
C GLU A 555 -21.34 -21.43 -9.09
N LEU A 556 -22.16 -22.48 -9.37
CA LEU A 556 -23.43 -22.77 -8.69
C LEU A 556 -23.54 -24.26 -8.39
#